data_c1c58d0135ed6e63785b0558b0e185f4
#
_entry.id   c1c58d0135ed6e63785b0558b0e185f4
#
_cell.length_a   1.000
_cell.length_b   1.000
_cell.length_c   1.000
_cell.angle_alpha   90.00
_cell.angle_beta   90.00
_cell.angle_gamma   90.00
#
_symmetry.space_group_name_H-M   'P 1'
#
loop_
_entity.id
_entity.type
_entity.pdbx_description
1 polymer ?
#
loop_
_entity_poly.entity_id
_entity_poly.type
_entity_poly.pdbx_seq_one_letter_code
_entity_poly.pdbx_strand_id
1 'polypeptide(L)'
;MNIAPQGLNGPRIAVIGGGISGMGAAYALADTQNVTLYEAAPRLGGHARTVIAGKAGTQPVDTGFIVFNYANYPNMVELFDALNVPVVKSNMSFGASLRGGRIEYGLANFNAIFAQKRNIANPNFLRMLRDILKFNARGLDLAQDPTMTISEFLQRLGSGPWFRDYYLLPLSGAIWSTPTEKILDFPARAMLQFFENHALLSHTGQHQWYTVQGGSQEYVRRLESALVDRGVGVRVKTPVSSVIRHDRQVEIRSAGHPPEYFDEV
;
A
#
# COMPACT_ATOMS: atom_id res chain seq x y z
N MET A 1 22.20 1.68 -11.53
CA MET A 1 22.94 2.66 -12.35
C MET A 1 22.90 3.97 -11.58
N ASN A 2 24.03 4.64 -11.38
CA ASN A 2 24.01 5.94 -10.69
C ASN A 2 24.10 7.02 -11.78
N ILE A 3 23.10 7.91 -11.82
CA ILE A 3 22.97 8.97 -12.82
C ILE A 3 23.21 10.30 -12.10
N ALA A 4 24.11 11.12 -12.65
CA ALA A 4 24.35 12.46 -12.14
C ALA A 4 23.23 13.40 -12.60
N PRO A 5 22.80 14.39 -11.77
CA PRO A 5 21.81 15.36 -12.18
C PRO A 5 22.32 16.23 -13.34
N GLN A 6 21.45 16.52 -14.29
CA GLN A 6 21.71 17.48 -15.35
C GLN A 6 21.28 18.86 -14.82
N GLY A 7 22.26 19.74 -14.53
CA GLY A 7 22.03 20.97 -13.80
C GLY A 7 21.01 21.92 -14.44
N LEU A 8 19.87 22.00 -13.81
CA LEU A 8 18.98 23.16 -13.91
C LEU A 8 19.55 24.31 -13.03
N ASN A 9 19.25 25.58 -13.37
CA ASN A 9 19.62 26.72 -12.53
C ASN A 9 18.75 26.88 -11.27
N GLY A 10 18.02 25.82 -10.88
CA GLY A 10 17.14 25.77 -9.70
C GLY A 10 17.86 25.30 -8.43
N PRO A 11 17.23 25.45 -7.25
CA PRO A 11 17.72 24.89 -6.01
C PRO A 11 18.05 23.39 -6.11
N ARG A 12 19.07 23.00 -5.38
CA ARG A 12 19.49 21.60 -5.27
C ARG A 12 18.65 20.91 -4.18
N ILE A 13 17.88 19.91 -4.58
CA ILE A 13 16.98 19.17 -3.67
C ILE A 13 17.45 17.72 -3.55
N ALA A 14 17.59 17.24 -2.31
CA ALA A 14 17.77 15.82 -2.04
C ALA A 14 16.42 15.16 -1.75
N VAL A 15 16.11 14.07 -2.44
CA VAL A 15 14.96 13.22 -2.11
C VAL A 15 15.49 11.89 -1.60
N ILE A 16 15.04 11.46 -0.41
CA ILE A 16 15.53 10.25 0.24
C ILE A 16 14.45 9.18 0.23
N GLY A 17 14.74 8.08 -0.45
CA GLY A 17 13.85 6.93 -0.61
C GLY A 17 13.25 6.83 -2.01
N GLY A 18 13.58 5.74 -2.72
CA GLY A 18 13.14 5.45 -4.09
C GLY A 18 11.81 4.70 -4.19
N GLY A 19 10.93 4.81 -3.18
CA GLY A 19 9.54 4.34 -3.26
C GLY A 19 8.68 5.32 -4.06
N ILE A 20 7.39 5.00 -4.23
CA ILE A 20 6.45 5.83 -5.01
C ILE A 20 6.40 7.28 -4.53
N SER A 21 6.48 7.52 -3.22
CA SER A 21 6.45 8.87 -2.66
C SER A 21 7.67 9.70 -3.06
N GLY A 22 8.88 9.14 -2.92
CA GLY A 22 10.11 9.84 -3.30
C GLY A 22 10.26 9.98 -4.82
N MET A 23 9.93 8.94 -5.58
CA MET A 23 9.94 9.04 -7.05
C MET A 23 8.90 10.06 -7.55
N GLY A 24 7.70 10.11 -6.95
CA GLY A 24 6.66 11.09 -7.28
C GLY A 24 7.08 12.53 -6.91
N ALA A 25 7.68 12.72 -5.73
CA ALA A 25 8.23 14.02 -5.34
C ALA A 25 9.34 14.47 -6.30
N ALA A 26 10.28 13.58 -6.62
CA ALA A 26 11.33 13.88 -7.58
C ALA A 26 10.76 14.24 -8.98
N TYR A 27 9.73 13.54 -9.43
CA TYR A 27 9.06 13.80 -10.70
C TYR A 27 8.39 15.18 -10.72
N ALA A 28 7.68 15.54 -9.64
CA ALA A 28 7.00 16.84 -9.54
C ALA A 28 7.98 18.02 -9.45
N LEU A 29 9.15 17.83 -8.85
CA LEU A 29 10.17 18.87 -8.67
C LEU A 29 11.11 19.03 -9.86
N ALA A 30 11.25 18.00 -10.68
CA ALA A 30 12.29 17.92 -11.71
C ALA A 30 12.24 19.01 -12.79
N ASP A 31 11.06 19.61 -13.05
CA ASP A 31 10.91 20.65 -14.07
C ASP A 31 11.51 22.00 -13.65
N THR A 32 11.69 22.24 -12.34
CA THR A 32 12.13 23.53 -11.80
C THR A 32 13.33 23.43 -10.87
N GLN A 33 13.65 22.24 -10.38
CA GLN A 33 14.66 22.01 -9.35
C GLN A 33 15.73 21.02 -9.83
N ASN A 34 16.92 21.14 -9.25
CA ASN A 34 18.02 20.20 -9.49
C ASN A 34 17.94 19.06 -8.47
N VAL A 35 17.26 17.98 -8.83
CA VAL A 35 16.90 16.91 -7.91
C VAL A 35 17.90 15.76 -7.93
N THR A 36 18.26 15.26 -6.75
CA THR A 36 19.00 14.00 -6.56
C THR A 36 18.18 13.07 -5.69
N LEU A 37 17.84 11.90 -6.21
CA LEU A 37 17.09 10.83 -5.53
C LEU A 37 18.05 9.77 -5.00
N TYR A 38 18.01 9.52 -3.68
CA TYR A 38 18.79 8.49 -2.99
C TYR A 38 17.92 7.28 -2.66
N GLU A 39 18.43 6.08 -2.92
CA GLU A 39 17.79 4.82 -2.57
C GLU A 39 18.82 3.84 -1.98
N ALA A 40 18.51 3.27 -0.83
CA ALA A 40 19.37 2.30 -0.15
C ALA A 40 19.43 0.95 -0.87
N ALA A 41 18.31 0.53 -1.46
CA ALA A 41 18.21 -0.71 -2.19
C ALA A 41 18.91 -0.64 -3.58
N PRO A 42 19.20 -1.78 -4.21
CA PRO A 42 19.78 -1.81 -5.56
C PRO A 42 18.80 -1.45 -6.68
N ARG A 43 17.53 -1.14 -6.37
CA ARG A 43 16.45 -0.82 -7.30
C ARG A 43 15.52 0.25 -6.72
N LEU A 44 14.88 1.00 -7.58
CA LEU A 44 13.75 1.87 -7.24
C LEU A 44 12.44 1.05 -7.07
N GLY A 45 11.39 1.70 -6.61
CA GLY A 45 10.03 1.20 -6.49
C GLY A 45 9.59 0.87 -5.06
N GLY A 46 10.52 0.70 -4.11
CA GLY A 46 10.16 0.38 -2.72
C GLY A 46 9.27 -0.87 -2.62
N HIS A 47 8.02 -0.71 -2.16
CA HIS A 47 7.02 -1.78 -2.07
C HIS A 47 6.43 -2.21 -3.42
N ALA A 48 6.60 -1.45 -4.50
CA ALA A 48 6.30 -1.92 -5.84
C ALA A 48 7.36 -2.93 -6.26
N ARG A 49 7.04 -4.19 -6.07
CA ARG A 49 7.95 -5.31 -6.35
C ARG A 49 7.21 -6.43 -7.04
N THR A 50 7.57 -6.64 -8.31
CA THR A 50 7.12 -7.79 -9.10
C THR A 50 8.19 -8.87 -9.09
N VAL A 51 7.83 -10.09 -8.83
CA VAL A 51 8.67 -11.28 -8.96
C VAL A 51 8.11 -12.17 -10.06
N ILE A 52 8.99 -12.85 -10.78
CA ILE A 52 8.56 -13.84 -11.78
C ILE A 52 8.45 -15.18 -11.08
N ALA A 53 7.28 -15.79 -11.15
CA ALA A 53 6.92 -17.01 -10.43
C ALA A 53 6.02 -17.93 -11.30
N GLY A 54 5.30 -18.83 -10.63
CA GLY A 54 4.40 -19.79 -11.28
C GLY A 54 5.12 -21.05 -11.78
N LYS A 55 4.36 -22.05 -12.18
CA LYS A 55 4.89 -23.36 -12.59
C LYS A 55 5.82 -23.29 -13.82
N ALA A 56 5.57 -22.35 -14.72
CA ALA A 56 6.39 -22.10 -15.91
C ALA A 56 7.50 -21.06 -15.68
N GLY A 57 7.60 -20.43 -14.49
CA GLY A 57 8.57 -19.38 -14.22
C GLY A 57 8.40 -18.11 -15.06
N THR A 58 7.18 -17.84 -15.54
CA THR A 58 6.90 -16.71 -16.45
C THR A 58 5.82 -15.76 -15.94
N GLN A 59 5.17 -16.08 -14.82
CA GLN A 59 4.09 -15.29 -14.26
C GLN A 59 4.62 -14.11 -13.45
N PRO A 60 4.35 -12.85 -13.83
CA PRO A 60 4.63 -11.71 -12.96
C PRO A 60 3.66 -11.71 -11.79
N VAL A 61 4.20 -11.58 -10.59
CA VAL A 61 3.44 -11.57 -9.33
C VAL A 61 3.92 -10.38 -8.48
N ASP A 62 3.01 -9.48 -8.18
CA ASP A 62 3.29 -8.39 -7.26
C ASP A 62 3.26 -8.87 -5.81
N THR A 63 4.26 -8.45 -5.03
CA THR A 63 4.44 -8.86 -3.63
C THR A 63 4.22 -7.73 -2.64
N GLY A 64 3.84 -6.56 -3.12
CA GLY A 64 3.56 -5.37 -2.30
C GLY A 64 2.34 -4.63 -2.84
N PHE A 65 2.53 -3.60 -3.65
CA PHE A 65 1.42 -2.91 -4.33
C PHE A 65 0.76 -3.84 -5.35
N ILE A 66 -0.56 -4.01 -5.25
CA ILE A 66 -1.30 -4.99 -6.06
C ILE A 66 -2.40 -4.32 -6.89
N VAL A 67 -3.27 -3.52 -6.28
CA VAL A 67 -4.47 -2.96 -6.91
C VAL A 67 -4.70 -1.51 -6.49
N PHE A 68 -5.42 -0.77 -7.33
CA PHE A 68 -5.91 0.58 -7.05
C PHE A 68 -7.28 0.78 -7.68
N ASN A 69 -7.94 1.91 -7.38
CA ASN A 69 -9.16 2.34 -8.04
C ASN A 69 -9.11 3.84 -8.34
N TYR A 70 -9.88 4.29 -9.30
CA TYR A 70 -9.88 5.68 -9.75
C TYR A 70 -10.46 6.65 -8.72
N ALA A 71 -11.36 6.18 -7.86
CA ALA A 71 -12.04 7.03 -6.87
C ALA A 71 -11.12 7.46 -5.72
N ASN A 72 -10.28 6.53 -5.24
CA ASN A 72 -9.48 6.74 -4.04
C ASN A 72 -8.03 7.18 -4.34
N TYR A 73 -7.58 7.07 -5.59
CA TYR A 73 -6.18 7.30 -5.96
C TYR A 73 -6.01 8.32 -7.11
N PRO A 74 -6.64 9.53 -7.04
CA PRO A 74 -6.64 10.47 -8.16
C PRO A 74 -5.23 10.88 -8.61
N ASN A 75 -4.34 11.22 -7.68
CA ASN A 75 -2.97 11.63 -8.00
C ASN A 75 -2.14 10.49 -8.64
N MET A 76 -2.39 9.24 -8.23
CA MET A 76 -1.72 8.09 -8.84
C MET A 76 -2.25 7.82 -10.24
N VAL A 77 -3.55 7.99 -10.46
CA VAL A 77 -4.17 7.88 -11.79
C VAL A 77 -3.59 8.94 -12.73
N GLU A 78 -3.51 10.18 -12.29
CA GLU A 78 -2.88 11.27 -13.07
C GLU A 78 -1.42 10.95 -13.45
N LEU A 79 -0.64 10.46 -12.49
CA LEU A 79 0.74 10.02 -12.74
C LEU A 79 0.79 8.86 -13.75
N PHE A 80 -0.09 7.87 -13.61
CA PHE A 80 -0.13 6.71 -14.51
C PHE A 80 -0.54 7.12 -15.93
N ASP A 81 -1.49 8.03 -16.07
CA ASP A 81 -1.90 8.58 -17.37
C ASP A 81 -0.74 9.36 -18.02
N ALA A 82 -0.07 10.23 -17.26
CA ALA A 82 1.09 10.99 -17.75
C ALA A 82 2.25 10.11 -18.22
N LEU A 83 2.44 8.95 -17.58
CA LEU A 83 3.47 7.97 -17.91
C LEU A 83 2.99 6.89 -18.89
N ASN A 84 1.73 6.94 -19.35
CA ASN A 84 1.11 5.92 -20.18
C ASN A 84 1.24 4.51 -19.59
N VAL A 85 1.06 4.36 -18.27
CA VAL A 85 1.14 3.05 -17.59
C VAL A 85 -0.01 2.17 -18.02
N PRO A 86 0.24 0.95 -18.56
CA PRO A 86 -0.84 0.06 -18.96
C PRO A 86 -1.55 -0.52 -17.73
N VAL A 87 -2.86 -0.30 -17.64
CA VAL A 87 -3.69 -0.80 -16.56
C VAL A 87 -4.79 -1.72 -17.07
N VAL A 88 -5.15 -2.72 -16.28
CA VAL A 88 -6.23 -3.67 -16.60
C VAL A 88 -7.17 -3.81 -15.42
N LYS A 89 -8.44 -4.15 -15.71
CA LYS A 89 -9.43 -4.45 -14.69
C LYS A 89 -8.98 -5.63 -13.85
N SER A 90 -9.15 -5.52 -12.55
CA SER A 90 -8.83 -6.56 -11.55
C SER A 90 -10.02 -6.78 -10.62
N ASN A 91 -9.99 -7.89 -9.92
CA ASN A 91 -10.93 -8.19 -8.85
C ASN A 91 -10.18 -8.16 -7.52
N MET A 92 -10.70 -7.39 -6.56
CA MET A 92 -10.24 -7.47 -5.18
C MET A 92 -11.24 -8.31 -4.41
N SER A 93 -10.85 -9.52 -4.03
CA SER A 93 -11.64 -10.38 -3.17
C SER A 93 -10.80 -10.82 -1.97
N PHE A 94 -11.47 -11.05 -0.85
CA PHE A 94 -10.84 -11.59 0.34
C PHE A 94 -11.16 -13.06 0.47
N GLY A 95 -10.14 -13.87 0.72
CA GLY A 95 -10.25 -15.28 1.08
C GLY A 95 -9.34 -15.60 2.26
N ALA A 96 -9.78 -16.44 3.14
CA ALA A 96 -9.04 -16.85 4.32
C ALA A 96 -8.92 -18.39 4.39
N SER A 97 -7.70 -18.86 4.67
CA SER A 97 -7.39 -20.23 5.03
C SER A 97 -6.68 -20.21 6.38
N LEU A 98 -7.33 -20.76 7.40
CA LEU A 98 -6.96 -20.60 8.79
C LEU A 98 -6.82 -21.97 9.47
N ARG A 99 -5.94 -22.04 10.49
CA ARG A 99 -5.69 -23.27 11.26
C ARG A 99 -5.34 -24.48 10.37
N GLY A 100 -4.45 -24.28 9.38
CA GLY A 100 -4.05 -25.35 8.47
C GLY A 100 -5.20 -25.88 7.61
N GLY A 101 -6.04 -25.00 7.07
CA GLY A 101 -7.18 -25.38 6.20
C GLY A 101 -8.44 -25.87 6.95
N ARG A 102 -8.47 -25.76 8.28
CA ARG A 102 -9.68 -26.14 9.04
C ARG A 102 -10.83 -25.17 8.84
N ILE A 103 -10.55 -23.90 8.54
CA ILE A 103 -11.56 -22.87 8.27
C ILE A 103 -11.11 -22.17 6.99
N GLU A 104 -11.89 -22.35 5.93
CA GLU A 104 -11.66 -21.72 4.64
C GLU A 104 -12.95 -21.11 4.12
N TYR A 105 -12.87 -19.87 3.68
CA TYR A 105 -13.98 -19.15 3.10
C TYR A 105 -13.48 -17.95 2.29
N GLY A 106 -14.33 -17.41 1.44
CA GLY A 106 -14.11 -16.15 0.72
C GLY A 106 -15.33 -15.26 0.82
N LEU A 107 -15.19 -13.97 0.45
CA LEU A 107 -16.28 -13.01 0.53
C LEU A 107 -16.85 -12.62 -0.84
N ALA A 108 -16.34 -13.19 -1.94
CA ALA A 108 -16.73 -12.82 -3.29
C ALA A 108 -18.21 -13.13 -3.62
N ASN A 109 -18.75 -14.22 -3.09
CA ASN A 109 -20.14 -14.64 -3.31
C ASN A 109 -20.54 -15.72 -2.30
N PHE A 110 -21.80 -16.13 -2.31
CA PHE A 110 -22.34 -17.13 -1.41
C PHE A 110 -21.60 -18.48 -1.48
N ASN A 111 -21.21 -18.95 -2.65
CA ASN A 111 -20.45 -20.18 -2.80
C ASN A 111 -19.05 -20.09 -2.18
N ALA A 112 -18.42 -18.94 -2.29
CA ALA A 112 -17.14 -18.68 -1.66
C ALA A 112 -17.24 -18.62 -0.12
N ILE A 113 -18.30 -18.01 0.42
CA ILE A 113 -18.55 -17.98 1.88
C ILE A 113 -18.65 -19.42 2.43
N PHE A 114 -19.35 -20.28 1.72
CA PHE A 114 -19.53 -21.69 2.10
C PHE A 114 -18.68 -22.66 1.26
N ALA A 115 -17.46 -22.25 0.87
CA ALA A 115 -16.51 -23.12 0.18
C ALA A 115 -16.31 -24.45 0.92
N GLN A 116 -16.27 -24.41 2.24
CA GLN A 116 -16.40 -25.59 3.08
C GLN A 116 -17.87 -25.76 3.54
N LYS A 117 -18.59 -26.68 2.93
CA LYS A 117 -20.03 -26.92 3.20
C LYS A 117 -20.36 -27.18 4.67
N ARG A 118 -19.42 -27.74 5.46
CA ARG A 118 -19.57 -27.93 6.91
C ARG A 118 -19.80 -26.62 7.68
N ASN A 119 -19.38 -25.48 7.14
CA ASN A 119 -19.56 -24.18 7.78
C ASN A 119 -21.03 -23.75 7.80
N ILE A 120 -21.90 -24.31 6.96
CA ILE A 120 -23.36 -24.06 6.97
C ILE A 120 -23.98 -24.47 8.30
N ALA A 121 -23.49 -25.54 8.90
CA ALA A 121 -23.99 -26.08 10.18
C ALA A 121 -23.13 -25.62 11.39
N ASN A 122 -22.15 -24.76 11.19
CA ASN A 122 -21.28 -24.29 12.26
C ASN A 122 -21.84 -23.01 12.91
N PRO A 123 -22.36 -23.06 14.15
CA PRO A 123 -23.01 -21.91 14.79
C PRO A 123 -22.04 -20.75 15.03
N ASN A 124 -20.76 -21.00 15.26
CA ASN A 124 -19.77 -19.95 15.44
C ASN A 124 -19.45 -19.25 14.13
N PHE A 125 -19.41 -19.97 13.02
CA PHE A 125 -19.24 -19.40 11.67
C PHE A 125 -20.46 -18.53 11.31
N LEU A 126 -21.68 -19.01 11.54
CA LEU A 126 -22.90 -18.24 11.29
C LEU A 126 -22.96 -16.97 12.17
N ARG A 127 -22.54 -17.08 13.44
CA ARG A 127 -22.42 -15.91 14.33
C ARG A 127 -21.39 -14.90 13.78
N MET A 128 -20.25 -15.35 13.28
CA MET A 128 -19.26 -14.50 12.63
C MET A 128 -19.87 -13.74 11.44
N LEU A 129 -20.62 -14.41 10.57
CA LEU A 129 -21.30 -13.76 9.44
C LEU A 129 -22.30 -12.68 9.92
N ARG A 130 -23.09 -12.98 10.95
CA ARG A 130 -23.99 -11.99 11.56
C ARG A 130 -23.22 -10.79 12.13
N ASP A 131 -22.09 -11.04 12.76
CA ASP A 131 -21.25 -9.98 13.34
C ASP A 131 -20.58 -9.13 12.24
N ILE A 132 -20.25 -9.70 11.06
CA ILE A 132 -19.83 -8.95 9.88
C ILE A 132 -20.95 -8.00 9.42
N LEU A 133 -22.19 -8.48 9.31
CA LEU A 133 -23.32 -7.64 8.93
C LEU A 133 -23.54 -6.49 9.94
N LYS A 134 -23.45 -6.78 11.23
CA LYS A 134 -23.55 -5.78 12.30
C LYS A 134 -22.41 -4.75 12.25
N PHE A 135 -21.20 -5.21 11.98
CA PHE A 135 -20.03 -4.36 11.80
C PHE A 135 -20.21 -3.40 10.62
N ASN A 136 -20.65 -3.92 9.47
CA ASN A 136 -20.90 -3.10 8.28
C ASN A 136 -21.99 -2.05 8.51
N ALA A 137 -23.07 -2.42 9.22
CA ALA A 137 -24.21 -1.52 9.42
C ALA A 137 -23.98 -0.45 10.51
N ARG A 138 -23.15 -0.72 11.53
CA ARG A 138 -23.04 0.13 12.72
C ARG A 138 -21.62 0.56 13.05
N GLY A 139 -20.64 0.10 12.32
CA GLY A 139 -19.22 0.29 12.66
C GLY A 139 -18.86 1.77 12.79
N LEU A 140 -19.14 2.56 11.77
CA LEU A 140 -18.81 4.00 11.76
C LEU A 140 -19.52 4.77 12.87
N ASP A 141 -20.79 4.46 13.12
CA ASP A 141 -21.56 5.14 14.18
C ASP A 141 -21.02 4.86 15.59
N LEU A 142 -20.49 3.65 15.79
CA LEU A 142 -19.92 3.26 17.08
C LEU A 142 -18.49 3.78 17.28
N ALA A 143 -17.76 4.05 16.21
CA ALA A 143 -16.36 4.48 16.24
C ALA A 143 -16.18 6.01 16.14
N GLN A 144 -17.03 6.80 16.82
CA GLN A 144 -16.96 8.27 16.75
C GLN A 144 -15.77 8.84 17.53
N ASP A 145 -15.35 8.19 18.60
CA ASP A 145 -14.21 8.60 19.41
C ASP A 145 -12.89 8.32 18.64
N PRO A 146 -12.09 9.36 18.31
CA PRO A 146 -10.85 9.17 17.55
C PRO A 146 -9.75 8.42 18.33
N THR A 147 -9.87 8.33 19.65
CA THR A 147 -8.89 7.67 20.52
C THR A 147 -9.23 6.21 20.79
N MET A 148 -10.46 5.79 20.46
CA MET A 148 -10.94 4.43 20.70
C MET A 148 -10.10 3.42 19.91
N THR A 149 -9.58 2.41 20.59
CA THR A 149 -8.88 1.30 19.96
C THR A 149 -9.85 0.30 19.33
N ILE A 150 -9.35 -0.53 18.42
CA ILE A 150 -10.12 -1.67 17.87
C ILE A 150 -10.56 -2.62 18.98
N SER A 151 -9.75 -2.83 20.02
CA SER A 151 -10.12 -3.67 21.17
C SER A 151 -11.38 -3.14 21.87
N GLU A 152 -11.41 -1.86 22.18
CA GLU A 152 -12.57 -1.18 22.83
C GLU A 152 -13.80 -1.16 21.91
N PHE A 153 -13.56 -0.90 20.62
CA PHE A 153 -14.61 -0.94 19.60
C PHE A 153 -15.29 -2.31 19.51
N LEU A 154 -14.53 -3.40 19.51
CA LEU A 154 -15.06 -4.78 19.47
C LEU A 154 -15.95 -5.08 20.70
N GLN A 155 -15.58 -4.56 21.88
CA GLN A 155 -16.40 -4.67 23.08
C GLN A 155 -17.72 -3.90 22.94
N ARG A 156 -17.69 -2.66 22.43
CA ARG A 156 -18.90 -1.86 22.15
C ARG A 156 -19.79 -2.49 21.08
N LEU A 157 -19.18 -3.02 20.03
CA LEU A 157 -19.91 -3.75 18.98
C LEU A 157 -20.55 -5.03 19.55
N GLY A 158 -19.99 -5.62 20.61
CA GLY A 158 -20.46 -6.89 21.19
C GLY A 158 -20.31 -8.04 20.19
N SER A 159 -19.23 -8.05 19.44
CA SER A 159 -18.90 -9.11 18.50
C SER A 159 -18.24 -10.30 19.19
N GLY A 160 -18.41 -11.49 18.63
CA GLY A 160 -17.81 -12.71 19.14
C GLY A 160 -16.33 -12.87 18.74
N PRO A 161 -15.59 -13.78 19.42
CA PRO A 161 -14.17 -14.00 19.13
C PRO A 161 -13.93 -14.52 17.69
N TRP A 162 -14.88 -15.22 17.09
CA TRP A 162 -14.76 -15.68 15.70
C TRP A 162 -14.73 -14.52 14.70
N PHE A 163 -15.52 -13.46 14.92
CA PHE A 163 -15.47 -12.24 14.11
C PHE A 163 -14.09 -11.59 14.22
N ARG A 164 -13.55 -11.44 15.44
CA ARG A 164 -12.22 -10.87 15.68
C ARG A 164 -11.13 -11.71 15.00
N ASP A 165 -11.06 -13.02 15.34
CA ASP A 165 -9.89 -13.86 15.05
C ASP A 165 -9.88 -14.41 13.61
N TYR A 166 -11.05 -14.58 13.00
CA TYR A 166 -11.18 -15.22 11.69
C TYR A 166 -11.67 -14.29 10.57
N TYR A 167 -12.06 -13.06 10.90
CA TYR A 167 -12.43 -12.06 9.90
C TYR A 167 -11.63 -10.77 10.05
N LEU A 168 -11.83 -10.01 11.15
CA LEU A 168 -11.28 -8.65 11.25
C LEU A 168 -9.76 -8.63 11.27
N LEU A 169 -9.13 -9.42 12.12
CA LEU A 169 -7.67 -9.45 12.23
C LEU A 169 -7.00 -9.98 10.97
N PRO A 170 -7.43 -11.08 10.33
CA PRO A 170 -6.84 -11.54 9.07
C PRO A 170 -7.01 -10.54 7.93
N LEU A 171 -8.19 -9.94 7.77
CA LEU A 171 -8.46 -8.93 6.74
C LEU A 171 -7.58 -7.70 6.94
N SER A 172 -7.54 -7.17 8.15
CA SER A 172 -6.73 -6.00 8.49
C SER A 172 -5.24 -6.28 8.35
N GLY A 173 -4.78 -7.43 8.82
CA GLY A 173 -3.39 -7.86 8.65
C GLY A 173 -2.97 -7.97 7.19
N ALA A 174 -3.85 -8.47 6.32
CA ALA A 174 -3.60 -8.55 4.88
C ALA A 174 -3.53 -7.15 4.23
N ILE A 175 -4.42 -6.23 4.62
CA ILE A 175 -4.45 -4.87 4.06
C ILE A 175 -3.20 -4.06 4.45
N TRP A 176 -2.83 -4.10 5.74
CA TRP A 176 -1.72 -3.27 6.25
C TRP A 176 -0.39 -4.01 6.43
N SER A 177 -0.31 -5.29 6.01
CA SER A 177 0.90 -6.12 6.21
C SER A 177 1.42 -6.06 7.66
N THR A 178 0.50 -5.99 8.61
CA THR A 178 0.78 -5.79 10.04
C THR A 178 0.47 -7.07 10.82
N PRO A 179 1.33 -7.47 11.77
CA PRO A 179 1.03 -8.58 12.67
C PRO A 179 -0.32 -8.38 13.37
N THR A 180 -1.12 -9.44 13.42
CA THR A 180 -2.52 -9.39 13.89
C THR A 180 -2.65 -8.90 15.33
N GLU A 181 -1.65 -9.15 16.18
CA GLU A 181 -1.62 -8.72 17.57
C GLU A 181 -1.64 -7.19 17.72
N LYS A 182 -0.99 -6.48 16.78
CA LYS A 182 -0.90 -5.01 16.80
C LYS A 182 -2.16 -4.32 16.26
N ILE A 183 -3.02 -5.04 15.54
CA ILE A 183 -4.25 -4.46 14.97
C ILE A 183 -5.23 -4.01 16.08
N LEU A 184 -5.24 -4.68 17.21
CA LEU A 184 -6.15 -4.35 18.32
C LEU A 184 -5.89 -2.97 18.93
N ASP A 185 -4.67 -2.45 18.82
CA ASP A 185 -4.27 -1.14 19.32
C ASP A 185 -4.50 -0.01 18.29
N PHE A 186 -4.90 -0.33 17.07
CA PHE A 186 -5.20 0.68 16.04
C PHE A 186 -6.40 1.55 16.45
N PRO A 187 -6.40 2.84 16.05
CA PRO A 187 -7.58 3.69 16.17
C PRO A 187 -8.75 3.15 15.34
N ALA A 188 -9.86 2.81 16.00
CA ALA A 188 -11.01 2.19 15.34
C ALA A 188 -11.61 3.09 14.25
N ARG A 189 -11.73 4.40 14.52
CA ARG A 189 -12.28 5.36 13.56
C ARG A 189 -11.47 5.40 12.26
N ALA A 190 -10.14 5.45 12.36
CA ALA A 190 -9.26 5.48 11.19
C ALA A 190 -9.40 4.22 10.33
N MET A 191 -9.47 3.04 10.96
CA MET A 191 -9.69 1.78 10.26
C MET A 191 -11.05 1.73 9.57
N LEU A 192 -12.11 2.11 10.25
CA LEU A 192 -13.46 2.08 9.70
C LEU A 192 -13.67 3.10 8.60
N GLN A 193 -13.07 4.29 8.71
CA GLN A 193 -13.07 5.28 7.64
C GLN A 193 -12.34 4.77 6.40
N PHE A 194 -11.22 4.07 6.59
CA PHE A 194 -10.54 3.40 5.47
C PHE A 194 -11.45 2.35 4.81
N PHE A 195 -12.14 1.53 5.60
CA PHE A 195 -13.06 0.51 5.07
C PHE A 195 -14.22 1.15 4.31
N GLU A 196 -14.77 2.25 4.81
CA GLU A 196 -15.84 3.00 4.12
C GLU A 196 -15.35 3.57 2.79
N ASN A 197 -14.21 4.28 2.80
CA ASN A 197 -13.63 4.88 1.60
C ASN A 197 -13.36 3.85 0.50
N HIS A 198 -13.02 2.61 0.88
CA HIS A 198 -12.75 1.51 -0.04
C HIS A 198 -13.98 0.63 -0.31
N ALA A 199 -15.17 1.05 0.10
CA ALA A 199 -16.43 0.30 -0.01
C ALA A 199 -16.38 -1.12 0.56
N LEU A 200 -15.57 -1.34 1.61
CA LEU A 200 -15.42 -2.64 2.29
C LEU A 200 -16.52 -2.88 3.34
N LEU A 201 -17.28 -1.84 3.72
CA LEU A 201 -18.44 -1.92 4.62
C LEU A 201 -19.76 -2.16 3.87
N SER A 202 -19.73 -2.35 2.55
CA SER A 202 -20.92 -2.55 1.73
C SER A 202 -20.86 -3.85 0.93
N HIS A 203 -22.02 -4.44 0.66
CA HIS A 203 -22.16 -5.61 -0.22
C HIS A 203 -22.39 -5.21 -1.69
N THR A 204 -22.66 -3.93 -1.95
CA THR A 204 -22.96 -3.38 -3.28
C THR A 204 -22.22 -2.06 -3.46
N GLY A 205 -22.04 -1.64 -4.73
CA GLY A 205 -21.38 -0.35 -5.02
C GLY A 205 -19.88 -0.35 -4.82
N GLN A 206 -19.23 -1.52 -4.82
CA GLN A 206 -17.78 -1.60 -4.75
C GLN A 206 -17.14 -0.95 -5.97
N HIS A 207 -16.04 -0.23 -5.75
CA HIS A 207 -15.27 0.37 -6.83
C HIS A 207 -14.71 -0.69 -7.76
N GLN A 208 -14.64 -0.38 -9.07
CA GLN A 208 -13.87 -1.21 -10.00
C GLN A 208 -12.39 -1.09 -9.65
N TRP A 209 -11.77 -2.19 -9.36
CA TRP A 209 -10.34 -2.29 -9.10
C TRP A 209 -9.55 -2.50 -10.39
N TYR A 210 -8.32 -2.00 -10.38
CA TYR A 210 -7.38 -2.09 -11.48
C TYR A 210 -6.01 -2.54 -10.96
N THR A 211 -5.22 -3.11 -11.86
CA THR A 211 -3.83 -3.46 -11.59
C THR A 211 -2.97 -3.06 -12.79
N VAL A 212 -1.66 -2.96 -12.57
CA VAL A 212 -0.71 -2.65 -13.64
C VAL A 212 -0.46 -3.92 -14.47
N GLN A 213 -0.65 -3.83 -15.79
CA GLN A 213 -0.38 -4.93 -16.69
C GLN A 213 1.11 -5.25 -16.71
N GLY A 214 1.48 -6.49 -16.47
CA GLY A 214 2.88 -6.91 -16.35
C GLY A 214 3.50 -6.73 -14.95
N GLY A 215 2.71 -6.24 -14.00
CA GLY A 215 3.11 -6.02 -12.61
C GLY A 215 3.55 -4.58 -12.31
N SER A 216 3.60 -4.25 -11.04
CA SER A 216 3.89 -2.90 -10.55
C SER A 216 5.27 -2.38 -10.96
N GLN A 217 6.22 -3.26 -11.25
CA GLN A 217 7.54 -2.89 -11.76
C GLN A 217 7.46 -2.11 -13.09
N GLU A 218 6.38 -2.26 -13.86
CA GLU A 218 6.21 -1.54 -15.13
C GLU A 218 6.03 -0.04 -14.91
N TYR A 219 5.23 0.38 -13.92
CA TYR A 219 5.14 1.83 -13.62
C TYR A 219 6.45 2.37 -13.05
N VAL A 220 7.15 1.59 -12.22
CA VAL A 220 8.44 1.99 -11.67
C VAL A 220 9.44 2.27 -12.78
N ARG A 221 9.54 1.37 -13.75
CA ARG A 221 10.44 1.51 -14.92
C ARG A 221 10.12 2.77 -15.74
N ARG A 222 8.82 3.04 -15.99
CA ARG A 222 8.40 4.25 -16.73
C ARG A 222 8.71 5.53 -15.97
N LEU A 223 8.44 5.54 -14.67
CA LEU A 223 8.74 6.68 -13.82
C LEU A 223 10.25 6.91 -13.70
N GLU A 224 11.05 5.85 -13.55
CA GLU A 224 12.51 5.94 -13.55
C GLU A 224 13.03 6.54 -14.87
N SER A 225 12.52 6.08 -16.03
CA SER A 225 12.87 6.68 -17.33
C SER A 225 12.53 8.16 -17.38
N ALA A 226 11.32 8.53 -16.97
CA ALA A 226 10.89 9.92 -16.97
C ALA A 226 11.71 10.82 -16.02
N LEU A 227 12.16 10.29 -14.88
CA LEU A 227 13.07 11.01 -13.98
C LEU A 227 14.42 11.27 -14.64
N VAL A 228 14.97 10.27 -15.32
CA VAL A 228 16.24 10.39 -16.05
C VAL A 228 16.12 11.41 -17.20
N ASP A 229 15.05 11.32 -17.98
CA ASP A 229 14.78 12.22 -19.10
C ASP A 229 14.60 13.69 -18.65
N ARG A 230 14.15 13.90 -17.39
CA ARG A 230 14.04 15.21 -16.74
C ARG A 230 15.32 15.64 -16.01
N GLY A 231 16.41 14.91 -16.13
CA GLY A 231 17.70 15.25 -15.54
C GLY A 231 17.83 14.98 -14.05
N VAL A 232 16.95 14.19 -13.44
CA VAL A 232 17.08 13.80 -12.02
C VAL A 232 18.29 12.90 -11.82
N GLY A 233 19.15 13.25 -10.88
CA GLY A 233 20.22 12.37 -10.42
C GLY A 233 19.66 11.20 -9.63
N VAL A 234 19.93 9.96 -10.05
CA VAL A 234 19.45 8.75 -9.36
C VAL A 234 20.64 7.98 -8.78
N ARG A 235 20.57 7.70 -7.49
CA ARG A 235 21.61 6.98 -6.73
C ARG A 235 21.01 5.80 -5.99
N VAL A 236 21.13 4.61 -6.54
CA VAL A 236 20.77 3.34 -5.90
C VAL A 236 21.95 2.76 -5.15
N LYS A 237 21.71 1.82 -4.22
CA LYS A 237 22.70 1.26 -3.28
C LYS A 237 23.44 2.33 -2.47
N THR A 238 22.77 3.44 -2.22
CA THR A 238 23.36 4.61 -1.55
C THR A 238 22.52 4.97 -0.31
N PRO A 239 22.66 4.19 0.78
CA PRO A 239 21.91 4.46 1.99
C PRO A 239 22.38 5.78 2.62
N VAL A 240 21.45 6.68 2.84
CA VAL A 240 21.68 7.91 3.61
C VAL A 240 21.76 7.53 5.09
N SER A 241 22.89 7.88 5.72
CA SER A 241 23.14 7.61 7.13
C SER A 241 22.78 8.77 8.05
N SER A 242 22.87 10.00 7.55
CA SER A 242 22.43 11.17 8.31
C SER A 242 22.06 12.34 7.41
N VAL A 243 21.17 13.18 7.94
CA VAL A 243 20.73 14.47 7.38
C VAL A 243 20.99 15.53 8.44
N ILE A 244 21.83 16.52 8.14
CA ILE A 244 22.20 17.56 9.09
C ILE A 244 21.76 18.90 8.50
N ARG A 245 20.86 19.61 9.19
CA ARG A 245 20.41 20.95 8.78
C ARG A 245 21.35 22.00 9.31
N HIS A 246 21.85 22.83 8.43
CA HIS A 246 22.60 24.04 8.72
C HIS A 246 21.74 25.27 8.38
N ASP A 247 22.20 26.47 8.71
CA ASP A 247 21.42 27.71 8.52
C ASP A 247 20.93 27.94 7.07
N ARG A 248 21.71 27.51 6.08
CA ARG A 248 21.43 27.78 4.66
C ARG A 248 21.48 26.55 3.75
N GLN A 249 21.76 25.39 4.31
CA GLN A 249 21.93 24.18 3.52
C GLN A 249 21.68 22.92 4.36
N VAL A 250 21.45 21.83 3.68
CA VAL A 250 21.30 20.51 4.29
C VAL A 250 22.45 19.63 3.82
N GLU A 251 23.16 19.05 4.77
CA GLU A 251 24.22 18.08 4.53
C GLU A 251 23.65 16.66 4.52
N ILE A 252 23.90 15.93 3.45
CA ILE A 252 23.54 14.52 3.29
C ILE A 252 24.82 13.68 3.39
N ARG A 253 24.82 12.73 4.31
CA ARG A 253 25.88 11.72 4.42
C ARG A 253 25.40 10.36 3.98
N SER A 254 26.12 9.74 3.08
CA SER A 254 25.87 8.38 2.60
C SER A 254 27.15 7.54 2.65
N ALA A 255 27.00 6.24 2.87
CA ALA A 255 28.14 5.35 3.01
C ALA A 255 29.00 5.31 1.73
N GLY A 256 30.32 5.50 1.90
CA GLY A 256 31.28 5.45 0.79
C GLY A 256 31.34 6.69 -0.09
N HIS A 257 30.65 7.77 0.26
CA HIS A 257 30.66 9.03 -0.46
C HIS A 257 31.02 10.20 0.47
N PRO A 258 31.67 11.26 -0.03
CA PRO A 258 31.85 12.49 0.73
C PRO A 258 30.50 13.15 1.04
N PRO A 259 30.43 13.98 2.10
CA PRO A 259 29.23 14.77 2.38
C PRO A 259 28.82 15.61 1.16
N GLU A 260 27.53 15.63 0.90
CA GLU A 260 26.93 16.46 -0.17
C GLU A 260 25.98 17.47 0.44
N TYR A 261 25.90 18.64 -0.20
CA TYR A 261 25.14 19.77 0.30
C TYR A 261 24.01 20.13 -0.67
N PHE A 262 22.84 20.39 -0.12
CA PHE A 262 21.60 20.69 -0.81
C PHE A 262 20.95 21.92 -0.18
N ASP A 263 20.08 22.60 -0.92
CA ASP A 263 19.31 23.71 -0.39
C ASP A 263 18.16 23.19 0.47
N GLU A 264 17.55 22.03 0.08
CA GLU A 264 16.44 21.38 0.78
C GLU A 264 16.51 19.84 0.72
N VAL A 265 15.71 19.19 1.62
CA VAL A 265 15.52 17.74 1.68
C VAL A 265 14.08 17.38 2.04
#